data_5d14570675b43c0ffddf078ffac03330
#
_entry.id   5d14570675b43c0ffddf078ffac03330
#
_cell.length_a   1.000
_cell.length_b   1.000
_cell.length_c   1.000
_cell.angle_alpha   90.00
_cell.angle_beta   90.00
_cell.angle_gamma   90.00
#
_symmetry.space_group_name_H-M   'P 1'
#
loop_
_entity.id
_entity.type
_entity.pdbx_description
1 polymer ?
#
loop_
_entity_poly.entity_id
_entity_poly.type
_entity_poly.pdbx_seq_one_letter_code
_entity_poly.pdbx_strand_id
1 'polypeptide(L)'
;VILDVTMPKDGMITAEFNGKKLEHSLSELLEGSRSHFMIGWLSEAILFNRAMPESCFMVEHYMEDTEPERDTDYYYVRVRQRDQQWAWSSPIWVERI
;
A
#
# COMPACT_ATOMS: atom_id res chain seq x y z
N VAL A 1 -7.11 12.70 0.63
CA VAL A 1 -8.13 12.03 1.45
C VAL A 1 -7.90 10.53 1.38
N ILE A 2 -7.95 9.87 2.52
CA ILE A 2 -7.90 8.40 2.64
C ILE A 2 -9.24 7.96 3.21
N LEU A 3 -9.85 6.98 2.56
CA LEU A 3 -11.15 6.45 2.95
C LEU A 3 -11.02 4.95 3.21
N ASP A 4 -11.62 4.51 4.31
CA ASP A 4 -11.88 3.10 4.58
C ASP A 4 -13.33 2.81 4.17
N VAL A 5 -13.51 1.87 3.25
CA VAL A 5 -14.80 1.59 2.65
C VAL A 5 -15.15 0.10 2.70
N THR A 6 -16.39 -0.19 2.99
CA THR A 6 -16.96 -1.54 2.90
C THR A 6 -18.06 -1.53 1.85
N MET A 7 -17.79 -2.16 0.71
CA MET A 7 -18.74 -2.21 -0.41
C MET A 7 -18.47 -3.44 -1.30
N PRO A 8 -19.46 -3.88 -2.10
CA PRO A 8 -19.24 -4.91 -3.11
C PRO A 8 -18.30 -4.41 -4.23
N LYS A 9 -17.66 -5.32 -4.97
CA LYS A 9 -16.69 -4.99 -6.03
C LYS A 9 -17.27 -4.14 -7.16
N ASP A 10 -18.54 -4.27 -7.43
CA ASP A 10 -19.29 -3.46 -8.40
C ASP A 10 -19.82 -2.15 -7.83
N GLY A 11 -19.58 -1.90 -6.54
CA GLY A 11 -19.93 -0.63 -5.90
C GLY A 11 -19.20 0.54 -6.55
N MET A 12 -19.91 1.67 -6.66
CA MET A 12 -19.40 2.87 -7.32
C MET A 12 -18.90 3.89 -6.30
N ILE A 13 -17.72 4.40 -6.54
CA ILE A 13 -17.14 5.53 -5.81
C ILE A 13 -17.32 6.77 -6.67
N THR A 14 -18.03 7.75 -6.15
CA THR A 14 -18.30 9.01 -6.83
C THR A 14 -17.58 10.14 -6.10
N ALA A 15 -16.91 10.97 -6.86
CA ALA A 15 -16.32 12.21 -6.36
C ALA A 15 -16.73 13.38 -7.22
N GLU A 16 -17.06 14.50 -6.60
CA GLU A 16 -17.43 15.74 -7.28
C GLU A 16 -16.43 16.84 -6.92
N PHE A 17 -15.83 17.44 -7.96
CA PHE A 17 -14.84 18.49 -7.83
C PHE A 17 -15.11 19.57 -8.87
N ASN A 18 -15.24 20.83 -8.42
CA ASN A 18 -15.43 21.97 -9.31
C ASN A 18 -16.55 21.75 -10.35
N GLY A 19 -17.67 21.14 -9.93
CA GLY A 19 -18.80 20.84 -10.79
C GLY A 19 -18.62 19.65 -11.73
N LYS A 20 -17.46 18.96 -11.70
CA LYS A 20 -17.21 17.74 -12.45
C LYS A 20 -17.43 16.52 -11.58
N LYS A 21 -18.24 15.59 -12.04
CA LYS A 21 -18.52 14.32 -11.40
C LYS A 21 -17.64 13.23 -12.01
N LEU A 22 -16.92 12.50 -11.16
CA LEU A 22 -16.06 11.39 -11.52
C LEU A 22 -16.55 10.14 -10.81
N GLU A 23 -16.63 9.03 -11.53
CA GLU A 23 -17.12 7.77 -11.01
C GLU A 23 -16.19 6.63 -11.39
N HIS A 24 -15.89 5.76 -10.41
CA HIS A 24 -15.14 4.53 -10.62
C HIS A 24 -15.73 3.40 -9.79
N SER A 25 -15.79 2.21 -10.37
CA SER A 25 -16.12 1.03 -9.58
C SER A 25 -14.95 0.63 -8.69
N LEU A 26 -15.26 -0.03 -7.57
CA LEU A 26 -14.21 -0.58 -6.72
C LEU A 26 -13.32 -1.58 -7.49
N SER A 27 -13.90 -2.37 -8.39
CA SER A 27 -13.15 -3.31 -9.24
C SER A 27 -12.11 -2.61 -10.11
N GLU A 28 -12.45 -1.47 -10.73
CA GLU A 28 -11.49 -0.69 -11.51
C GLU A 28 -10.33 -0.15 -10.65
N LEU A 29 -10.63 0.31 -9.44
CA LEU A 29 -9.60 0.82 -8.53
C LEU A 29 -8.74 -0.29 -7.92
N LEU A 30 -9.25 -1.49 -7.78
CA LEU A 30 -8.45 -2.66 -7.39
C LEU A 30 -7.41 -3.04 -8.45
N GLU A 31 -7.71 -2.80 -9.73
CA GLU A 31 -6.78 -3.05 -10.83
C GLU A 31 -5.66 -2.00 -10.90
N GLY A 32 -5.96 -0.74 -10.61
CA GLY A 32 -4.98 0.33 -10.65
C GLY A 32 -5.55 1.70 -10.37
N SER A 33 -4.66 2.69 -10.25
CA SER A 33 -5.03 4.08 -10.07
C SER A 33 -5.64 4.68 -11.34
N ARG A 34 -6.48 5.70 -11.18
CA ARG A 34 -7.12 6.45 -12.27
C ARG A 34 -6.87 7.94 -12.09
N SER A 35 -6.40 8.59 -13.12
CA SER A 35 -6.15 10.04 -13.13
C SER A 35 -7.07 10.76 -14.11
N HIS A 36 -7.49 11.96 -13.74
CA HIS A 36 -8.34 12.80 -14.56
C HIS A 36 -7.83 14.23 -14.57
N PHE A 37 -7.64 14.78 -15.77
CA PHE A 37 -7.39 16.20 -15.93
C PHE A 37 -8.73 16.96 -15.91
N MET A 38 -8.77 18.08 -15.19
CA MET A 38 -10.03 18.79 -14.96
C MET A 38 -10.51 19.54 -16.20
N ILE A 39 -9.63 20.19 -16.94
CA ILE A 39 -9.97 21.01 -18.10
C ILE A 39 -9.28 20.50 -19.37
N GLY A 40 -8.08 19.98 -19.26
CA GLY A 40 -7.29 19.48 -20.38
C GLY A 40 -5.82 19.27 -20.01
N TRP A 41 -4.98 19.09 -20.99
CA TRP A 41 -3.56 18.91 -20.80
C TRP A 41 -2.93 20.13 -20.07
N LEU A 42 -2.13 19.89 -19.04
CA LEU A 42 -1.54 20.90 -18.16
C LEU A 42 -2.52 21.57 -17.18
N SER A 43 -3.73 21.08 -17.05
CA SER A 43 -4.64 21.52 -16.00
C SER A 43 -4.41 20.75 -14.69
N GLU A 44 -5.08 21.19 -13.64
CA GLU A 44 -5.18 20.43 -12.40
C GLU A 44 -5.68 19.02 -12.68
N ALA A 45 -5.11 18.05 -11.96
CA ALA A 45 -5.46 16.64 -12.09
C ALA A 45 -5.91 16.07 -10.75
N ILE A 46 -6.84 15.12 -10.81
CA ILE A 46 -7.30 14.33 -9.67
C ILE A 46 -6.84 12.90 -9.89
N LEU A 47 -6.23 12.33 -8.86
CA LEU A 47 -5.79 10.94 -8.84
C LEU A 47 -6.63 10.14 -7.84
N PHE A 48 -7.36 9.16 -8.35
CA PHE A 48 -7.89 8.08 -7.54
C PHE A 48 -6.80 7.03 -7.41
N ASN A 49 -6.23 6.92 -6.24
CA ASN A 49 -5.24 5.89 -5.97
C ASN A 49 -5.86 4.50 -6.02
N ARG A 50 -5.03 3.51 -6.32
CA ARG A 50 -5.43 2.12 -6.29
C ARG A 50 -6.04 1.77 -4.95
N ALA A 51 -7.19 1.11 -4.97
CA ALA A 51 -7.78 0.54 -3.77
C ALA A 51 -6.96 -0.67 -3.29
N MET A 52 -6.78 -0.77 -1.99
CA MET A 52 -6.05 -1.86 -1.35
C MET A 52 -6.99 -2.63 -0.43
N PRO A 53 -7.14 -3.95 -0.60
CA PRO A 53 -7.87 -4.79 0.36
C PRO A 53 -7.23 -4.72 1.75
N GLU A 54 -8.03 -4.77 2.80
CA GLU A 54 -7.55 -4.77 4.19
C GLU A 54 -6.50 -5.86 4.44
N SER A 55 -6.68 -7.03 3.85
CA SER A 55 -5.72 -8.14 3.93
C SER A 55 -4.31 -7.82 3.42
N CYS A 56 -4.15 -6.76 2.61
CA CYS A 56 -2.85 -6.33 2.10
C CYS A 56 -2.04 -5.49 3.11
N PHE A 57 -2.65 -5.07 4.22
CA PHE A 57 -1.98 -4.28 5.26
C PHE A 57 -1.34 -5.12 6.36
N MET A 58 -1.58 -6.44 6.37
CA MET A 58 -1.01 -7.36 7.34
C MET A 58 -0.28 -8.47 6.62
N VAL A 59 0.98 -8.67 7.00
CA VAL A 59 1.80 -9.80 6.54
C VAL A 59 2.47 -10.43 7.75
N GLU A 60 2.33 -11.72 7.90
CA GLU A 60 3.05 -12.51 8.88
C GLU A 60 4.11 -13.33 8.16
N HIS A 61 5.32 -13.30 8.68
CA HIS A 61 6.44 -14.07 8.17
C HIS A 61 7.17 -14.74 9.30
N TYR A 62 7.42 -16.04 9.15
CA TYR A 62 8.22 -16.84 10.08
C TYR A 62 9.53 -17.22 9.38
N MET A 63 10.63 -17.05 10.10
CA MET A 63 11.95 -17.47 9.65
C MET A 63 12.70 -18.06 10.84
N GLU A 64 13.40 -19.17 10.61
CA GLU A 64 14.25 -19.82 11.59
C GLU A 64 15.68 -19.86 11.05
N ASP A 65 16.63 -19.45 11.85
CA ASP A 65 18.05 -19.59 11.57
C ASP A 65 18.63 -20.70 12.49
N THR A 66 18.99 -21.81 11.88
CA THR A 66 19.52 -22.98 12.57
C THR A 66 21.05 -23.04 12.55
N GLU A 67 21.71 -22.17 11.81
CA GLU A 67 23.15 -22.17 11.62
C GLU A 67 23.78 -20.79 11.91
N PRO A 68 23.74 -20.33 13.17
CA PRO A 68 24.34 -19.04 13.53
C PRO A 68 25.86 -19.05 13.23
N GLU A 69 26.31 -18.00 12.54
CA GLU A 69 27.68 -17.91 12.05
C GLU A 69 28.66 -17.38 13.11
N ARG A 70 28.14 -16.65 14.11
CA ARG A 70 28.94 -15.95 15.13
C ARG A 70 28.44 -16.22 16.54
N ASP A 71 29.24 -15.86 17.54
CA ASP A 71 28.82 -15.91 18.95
C ASP A 71 27.73 -14.89 19.27
N THR A 72 27.68 -13.78 18.50
CA THR A 72 26.65 -12.79 18.56
C THR A 72 26.18 -12.47 17.14
N ASP A 73 24.93 -12.76 16.85
CA ASP A 73 24.28 -12.42 15.61
C ASP A 73 23.22 -11.32 15.84
N TYR A 74 22.87 -10.61 14.80
CA TYR A 74 21.79 -9.64 14.89
C TYR A 74 20.83 -9.81 13.72
N TYR A 75 19.56 -9.61 14.00
CA TYR A 75 18.48 -9.77 13.05
C TYR A 75 17.62 -8.51 13.03
N TYR A 76 17.22 -8.10 11.86
CA TYR A 76 16.27 -7.00 11.69
C TYR A 76 15.38 -7.26 10.49
N VAL A 77 14.20 -6.65 10.49
CA VAL A 77 13.26 -6.73 9.39
C VAL A 77 13.43 -5.51 8.50
N ARG A 78 13.50 -5.76 7.22
CA ARG A 78 13.50 -4.74 6.19
C ARG A 78 12.33 -4.98 5.25
N VAL A 79 11.48 -3.98 5.10
CA VAL A 79 10.31 -4.03 4.24
C VAL A 79 10.48 -3.05 3.10
N ARG A 80 10.23 -3.49 1.89
CA ARG A 80 10.15 -2.64 0.71
C ARG A 80 8.77 -2.72 0.10
N GLN A 81 8.12 -1.58 -0.02
CA GLN A 81 6.87 -1.48 -0.76
C GLN A 81 7.10 -1.46 -2.27
N ARG A 82 6.05 -1.71 -3.03
CA ARG A 82 6.12 -1.74 -4.50
C ARG A 82 6.47 -0.39 -5.10
N ASP A 83 6.13 0.70 -4.43
CA ASP A 83 6.43 2.09 -4.79
C ASP A 83 7.82 2.55 -4.33
N GLN A 84 8.69 1.63 -3.93
CA GLN A 84 10.06 1.85 -3.46
C GLN A 84 10.18 2.50 -2.06
N GLN A 85 9.12 2.60 -1.30
CA GLN A 85 9.19 3.00 0.10
C GLN A 85 9.81 1.88 0.96
N TRP A 86 10.61 2.25 1.94
CA TRP A 86 11.34 1.33 2.80
C TRP A 86 11.02 1.57 4.28
N ALA A 87 11.02 0.48 5.03
CA ALA A 87 10.98 0.52 6.49
C ALA A 87 11.95 -0.50 7.08
N TRP A 88 12.54 -0.19 8.22
CA TRP A 88 13.45 -1.06 8.96
C TRP A 88 12.99 -1.15 10.41
N SER A 89 13.08 -2.35 10.99
CA SER A 89 12.94 -2.52 12.42
C SER A 89 14.25 -2.18 13.13
N SER A 90 14.20 -2.05 14.45
CA SER A 90 15.40 -2.10 15.27
C SER A 90 16.02 -3.49 15.20
N PRO A 91 17.35 -3.63 15.32
CA PRO A 91 17.99 -4.93 15.37
C PRO A 91 17.68 -5.66 16.68
N ILE A 92 17.57 -6.98 16.59
CA ILE A 92 17.52 -7.89 17.72
C ILE A 92 18.87 -8.60 17.77
N TRP A 93 19.58 -8.46 18.88
CA TRP A 93 20.86 -9.11 19.11
C TRP A 93 20.63 -10.46 19.80
N VAL A 94 21.25 -11.50 19.29
CA VAL A 94 21.16 -12.85 19.82
C VAL A 94 22.56 -13.33 20.15
N GLU A 95 22.77 -13.61 21.41
CA GLU A 95 24.06 -14.15 21.92
C GLU A 95 23.93 -15.65 22.15
N ARG A 96 24.96 -16.38 21.75
CA ARG A 96 25.05 -17.80 22.03
C ARG A 96 25.50 -17.98 23.51
N ILE A 97 24.75 -18.75 24.22
CA ILE A 97 25.05 -19.09 25.61
C ILE A 97 25.97 -20.32 25.68
#